data_d2dac75b4f23ee83e65f22bb740c7809
#
_entry.id   d2dac75b4f23ee83e65f22bb740c7809
#
_cell.length_a   1.000
_cell.length_b   1.000
_cell.length_c   1.000
_cell.angle_alpha   90.00
_cell.angle_beta   90.00
_cell.angle_gamma   90.00
#
_symmetry.space_group_name_H-M   'P 1'
#
loop_
_entity.id
_entity.type
_entity.pdbx_description
1 polymer ?
#
loop_
_entity_poly.entity_id
_entity_poly.type
_entity_poly.pdbx_seq_one_letter_code
_entity_poly.pdbx_strand_id
1 'polypeptide(L)'
;MKRMKRKNIMKTSRLLLLALALGGANQQLAAAPIEHIGDRYMIHVPELELTGEESLLDVLMMCPEVMTLDGNNIIGGDPFANLYGKFVIRIDNQEYGLDYATLLHHFKAREIETIKVCQNAEVMKGCSSLKKVIDITLRKGENGVSGRVGFFGDTYGGGKGIVSVLSQQQKLRILSHVEGSMQRSSFHPQGAYAGDNGSTSINHYSHEGAKLNILWTPTEKDVLEVDAMQTYTRNHFSGDAADFVRAYHLQADYTRTLGENGSSILFTLGAENISDQGGGSASPYRNHFTYPFMVVEYATPVFSQNLWITAGFEGGLSIEKNCVKGYTNHSNYQDLYGQIDYHIGKWGFMVGDRYRTIHFHPKQLETEEKWKNTTHNHSYTLSIYHQFTPGNTLQGTFCRRIFNPDFGDFITAGDMEGAWKPVYTADISERLAYVAELKYTYSKPNLVVSTSVKNIHQDLPGVDRDNTLGIGTTAFWHKGILRLTAGFNYFWEKAEVFETDIKPQGKAQEYSHFAVFKLAPQLSLPSGWRLASNMIWCTRRHTITPNYTPANLYAEMGVYKTINRHWTLEARYHDIAGQHFGNRAAMLGGTYYF
;
A
#
# COMPACT_ATOMS: atom_id res chain seq x y z
N MET A 1 -17.04 39.28 8.60
CA MET A 1 -16.58 37.87 8.60
C MET A 1 -17.72 36.82 8.50
N LYS A 2 -18.87 36.93 9.16
CA LYS A 2 -19.98 35.93 9.06
C LYS A 2 -20.67 35.83 7.68
N ARG A 3 -20.68 36.88 6.85
CA ARG A 3 -21.32 36.83 5.50
C ARG A 3 -20.48 36.14 4.42
N MET A 4 -19.16 36.05 4.56
CA MET A 4 -18.29 35.35 3.60
C MET A 4 -18.34 33.82 3.72
N LYS A 5 -18.51 33.28 4.95
CA LYS A 5 -18.60 31.82 5.17
C LYS A 5 -19.86 31.19 4.55
N ARG A 6 -21.00 31.91 4.51
CA ARG A 6 -22.24 31.38 3.90
C ARG A 6 -22.19 31.28 2.36
N LYS A 7 -21.46 32.17 1.68
CA LYS A 7 -21.36 32.12 0.20
C LYS A 7 -20.53 30.94 -0.33
N ASN A 8 -19.54 30.49 0.42
CA ASN A 8 -18.70 29.37 -0.02
C ASN A 8 -19.40 28.00 0.18
N ILE A 9 -20.15 27.82 1.24
CA ILE A 9 -20.93 26.60 1.49
C ILE A 9 -22.02 26.41 0.40
N MET A 10 -22.65 27.51 -0.03
CA MET A 10 -23.67 27.45 -1.11
C MET A 10 -23.11 27.16 -2.49
N LYS A 11 -21.85 27.45 -2.78
CA LYS A 11 -21.20 27.07 -4.05
C LYS A 11 -20.84 25.58 -4.09
N THR A 12 -20.39 25.02 -2.98
CA THR A 12 -20.03 23.60 -2.87
C THR A 12 -21.28 22.71 -2.96
N SER A 13 -22.38 23.12 -2.36
CA SER A 13 -23.66 22.38 -2.47
C SER A 13 -24.25 22.41 -3.89
N ARG A 14 -24.01 23.47 -4.69
CA ARG A 14 -24.44 23.54 -6.09
C ARG A 14 -23.62 22.62 -7.01
N LEU A 15 -22.33 22.42 -6.76
CA LEU A 15 -21.51 21.46 -7.48
C LEU A 15 -21.92 20.01 -7.18
N LEU A 16 -22.27 19.72 -5.93
CA LEU A 16 -22.78 18.40 -5.52
C LEU A 16 -24.15 18.11 -6.18
N LEU A 17 -25.04 19.10 -6.26
CA LEU A 17 -26.34 19.00 -6.93
C LEU A 17 -26.19 18.90 -8.46
N LEU A 18 -25.19 19.51 -9.06
CA LEU A 18 -24.92 19.37 -10.49
C LEU A 18 -24.43 17.95 -10.86
N ALA A 19 -23.61 17.34 -10.01
CA ALA A 19 -23.20 15.94 -10.15
C ALA A 19 -24.39 14.97 -10.02
N LEU A 20 -25.33 15.26 -9.12
CA LEU A 20 -26.58 14.50 -8.97
C LEU A 20 -27.58 14.68 -10.12
N ALA A 21 -27.61 15.85 -10.76
CA ALA A 21 -28.53 16.14 -11.88
C ALA A 21 -28.09 15.51 -13.23
N LEU A 22 -26.83 15.15 -13.39
CA LEU A 22 -26.32 14.50 -14.61
C LEU A 22 -26.60 12.99 -14.67
N GLY A 23 -27.17 12.40 -13.61
CA GLY A 23 -27.42 10.95 -13.45
C GLY A 23 -28.72 10.39 -14.08
N GLY A 24 -29.49 11.17 -14.83
CA GLY A 24 -30.90 10.84 -15.17
C GLY A 24 -31.17 10.08 -16.48
N ALA A 25 -30.23 9.37 -17.09
CA ALA A 25 -30.50 8.61 -18.31
C ALA A 25 -30.51 7.10 -18.05
N ASN A 26 -31.71 6.50 -18.08
CA ASN A 26 -31.92 5.05 -18.06
C ASN A 26 -31.37 4.41 -19.36
N GLN A 27 -30.13 3.94 -19.32
CA GLN A 27 -29.62 2.95 -20.27
C GLN A 27 -29.19 1.73 -19.45
N GLN A 28 -29.51 0.52 -19.91
CA GLN A 28 -28.86 -0.70 -19.42
C GLN A 28 -27.37 -0.54 -19.69
N LEU A 29 -26.63 -0.14 -18.67
CA LEU A 29 -25.19 0.04 -18.75
C LEU A 29 -24.54 -1.34 -18.67
N ALA A 30 -23.70 -1.66 -19.64
CA ALA A 30 -22.69 -2.70 -19.50
C ALA A 30 -21.88 -2.41 -18.21
N ALA A 31 -21.43 -3.46 -17.53
CA ALA A 31 -20.58 -3.32 -16.35
C ALA A 31 -19.40 -2.41 -16.69
N ALA A 32 -19.09 -1.48 -15.78
CA ALA A 32 -17.95 -0.60 -16.01
C ALA A 32 -16.66 -1.37 -15.71
N PRO A 33 -15.59 -1.19 -16.49
CA PRO A 33 -14.33 -1.89 -16.26
C PRO A 33 -13.68 -1.54 -14.92
N ILE A 34 -14.07 -0.43 -14.31
CA ILE A 34 -13.73 -0.06 -12.92
C ILE A 34 -15.03 0.12 -12.16
N GLU A 35 -15.31 -0.80 -11.26
CA GLU A 35 -16.50 -0.79 -10.42
C GLU A 35 -16.14 -0.41 -8.99
N HIS A 36 -17.04 0.30 -8.32
CA HIS A 36 -16.94 0.57 -6.88
C HIS A 36 -18.03 -0.20 -6.14
N ILE A 37 -17.63 -1.21 -5.40
CA ILE A 37 -18.53 -2.12 -4.67
C ILE A 37 -18.14 -2.14 -3.20
N GLY A 38 -19.01 -1.63 -2.34
CA GLY A 38 -18.68 -1.50 -0.93
C GLY A 38 -17.51 -0.53 -0.72
N ASP A 39 -16.47 -0.95 -0.01
CA ASP A 39 -15.27 -0.16 0.26
C ASP A 39 -14.11 -0.42 -0.71
N ARG A 40 -14.38 -1.10 -1.80
CA ARG A 40 -13.37 -1.56 -2.76
C ARG A 40 -13.65 -1.11 -4.19
N TYR A 41 -12.58 -0.84 -4.92
CA TYR A 41 -12.62 -0.76 -6.37
C TYR A 41 -12.24 -2.12 -6.94
N MET A 42 -13.06 -2.62 -7.88
CA MET A 42 -12.75 -3.79 -8.68
C MET A 42 -12.42 -3.32 -10.09
N ILE A 43 -11.22 -3.63 -10.56
CA ILE A 43 -10.74 -3.31 -11.90
C ILE A 43 -10.70 -4.62 -12.68
N HIS A 44 -11.56 -4.74 -13.70
CA HIS A 44 -11.57 -5.85 -14.65
C HIS A 44 -10.60 -5.50 -15.78
N VAL A 45 -9.35 -5.93 -15.65
CA VAL A 45 -8.26 -5.50 -16.55
C VAL A 45 -8.52 -5.86 -18.02
N PRO A 46 -9.07 -7.05 -18.37
CA PRO A 46 -9.42 -7.36 -19.75
C PRO A 46 -10.43 -6.40 -20.37
N GLU A 47 -11.34 -5.84 -19.56
CA GLU A 47 -12.41 -4.96 -20.02
C GLU A 47 -11.97 -3.50 -20.22
N LEU A 48 -10.75 -3.15 -19.78
CA LEU A 48 -10.18 -1.81 -19.97
C LEU A 48 -9.74 -1.52 -21.40
N GLU A 49 -9.88 -2.47 -22.33
CA GLU A 49 -9.43 -2.34 -23.73
C GLU A 49 -7.97 -1.88 -23.84
N LEU A 50 -7.11 -2.42 -22.99
CA LEU A 50 -5.68 -2.13 -22.94
C LEU A 50 -4.94 -2.87 -24.08
N THR A 51 -3.75 -2.41 -24.40
CA THR A 51 -2.85 -3.11 -25.33
C THR A 51 -2.29 -4.41 -24.75
N GLY A 52 -2.39 -4.56 -23.42
CA GLY A 52 -1.79 -5.65 -22.63
C GLY A 52 -0.36 -5.38 -22.20
N GLU A 53 0.27 -4.32 -22.72
CA GLU A 53 1.66 -3.95 -22.44
C GLU A 53 1.78 -2.84 -21.38
N GLU A 54 0.65 -2.33 -20.91
CA GLU A 54 0.61 -1.38 -19.79
C GLU A 54 1.23 -2.02 -18.55
N SER A 55 2.05 -1.25 -17.83
CA SER A 55 2.60 -1.71 -16.55
C SER A 55 1.49 -1.77 -15.49
N LEU A 56 1.73 -2.53 -14.43
CA LEU A 56 0.82 -2.54 -13.29
C LEU A 56 0.60 -1.13 -12.74
N LEU A 57 1.65 -0.29 -12.68
CA LEU A 57 1.52 1.11 -12.27
C LEU A 57 0.54 1.87 -13.17
N ASP A 58 0.66 1.72 -14.49
CA ASP A 58 -0.23 2.39 -15.44
C ASP A 58 -1.70 2.00 -15.20
N VAL A 59 -1.95 0.72 -14.92
CA VAL A 59 -3.30 0.22 -14.60
C VAL A 59 -3.79 0.74 -13.27
N LEU A 60 -2.96 0.70 -12.23
CA LEU A 60 -3.31 1.20 -10.90
C LEU A 60 -3.57 2.70 -10.89
N MET A 61 -2.83 3.47 -11.69
CA MET A 61 -3.06 4.90 -11.82
C MET A 61 -4.39 5.27 -12.48
N MET A 62 -5.09 4.32 -13.11
CA MET A 62 -6.47 4.50 -13.60
C MET A 62 -7.48 4.47 -12.44
N CYS A 63 -7.15 3.80 -11.33
CA CYS A 63 -7.99 3.81 -10.14
C CYS A 63 -8.02 5.23 -9.52
N PRO A 64 -9.22 5.77 -9.24
CA PRO A 64 -9.35 7.12 -8.66
C PRO A 64 -8.55 7.36 -7.40
N GLU A 65 -8.45 6.35 -6.54
CA GLU A 65 -7.88 6.48 -5.20
C GLU A 65 -6.40 6.10 -5.09
N VAL A 66 -5.80 5.67 -6.18
CA VAL A 66 -4.41 5.24 -6.19
C VAL A 66 -3.52 6.36 -6.73
N MET A 67 -2.41 6.60 -6.07
CA MET A 67 -1.38 7.53 -6.53
C MET A 67 0.02 7.03 -6.14
N THR A 68 1.04 7.66 -6.69
CA THR A 68 2.44 7.45 -6.31
C THR A 68 3.16 8.79 -6.25
N LEU A 69 4.06 8.96 -5.30
CA LEU A 69 4.88 10.17 -5.19
C LEU A 69 6.28 9.99 -5.78
N ASP A 70 6.72 8.76 -5.93
CA ASP A 70 8.08 8.42 -6.34
C ASP A 70 8.14 7.36 -7.44
N GLY A 71 6.99 6.88 -7.91
CA GLY A 71 6.90 5.79 -8.89
C GLY A 71 7.16 4.40 -8.34
N ASN A 72 7.65 4.28 -7.12
CA ASN A 72 8.04 3.01 -6.52
C ASN A 72 7.06 2.52 -5.45
N ASN A 73 6.34 3.44 -4.83
CA ASN A 73 5.39 3.13 -3.77
C ASN A 73 3.99 3.61 -4.13
N ILE A 74 3.01 2.78 -3.84
CA ILE A 74 1.60 3.10 -4.05
C ILE A 74 1.01 3.59 -2.74
N ILE A 75 0.36 4.74 -2.82
CA ILE A 75 -0.33 5.38 -1.73
C ILE A 75 -1.76 5.77 -2.14
N GLY A 76 -2.61 5.97 -1.16
CA GLY A 76 -4.00 6.41 -1.39
C GLY A 76 -4.49 7.35 -0.30
N GLY A 77 -5.36 8.25 -0.68
CA GLY A 77 -5.89 9.24 0.24
C GLY A 77 -4.95 10.39 0.51
N ASP A 78 -4.67 10.69 1.77
CA ASP A 78 -3.66 11.66 2.17
C ASP A 78 -2.25 11.08 1.94
N PRO A 79 -1.45 11.63 1.02
CA PRO A 79 -0.11 11.13 0.73
C PRO A 79 0.89 11.32 1.89
N PHE A 80 0.56 12.18 2.85
CA PHE A 80 1.39 12.50 4.01
C PHE A 80 0.92 11.81 5.30
N ALA A 81 -0.20 11.09 5.25
CA ALA A 81 -0.62 10.24 6.35
C ALA A 81 0.34 9.05 6.48
N ASN A 82 1.38 9.21 7.28
CA ASN A 82 2.48 8.24 7.44
C ASN A 82 2.01 6.81 7.71
N LEU A 83 0.84 6.67 8.29
CA LEU A 83 0.32 5.39 8.74
C LEU A 83 -0.82 4.88 7.86
N TYR A 84 -1.71 5.75 7.40
CA TYR A 84 -2.94 5.36 6.71
C TYR A 84 -2.82 5.33 5.17
N GLY A 85 -1.82 6.00 4.60
CA GLY A 85 -1.70 6.19 3.14
C GLY A 85 -1.14 5.01 2.36
N LYS A 86 -0.41 4.09 2.98
CA LYS A 86 0.35 3.05 2.29
C LYS A 86 -0.51 1.84 1.91
N PHE A 87 -0.28 1.32 0.71
CA PHE A 87 -0.85 0.04 0.26
C PHE A 87 0.14 -1.11 0.43
N VAL A 88 -0.41 -2.26 0.77
CA VAL A 88 0.24 -3.56 0.60
C VAL A 88 -0.27 -4.18 -0.68
N ILE A 89 0.61 -4.70 -1.50
CA ILE A 89 0.26 -5.38 -2.74
C ILE A 89 0.32 -6.89 -2.49
N ARG A 90 -0.75 -7.58 -2.88
CA ARG A 90 -0.84 -9.02 -2.88
C ARG A 90 -1.04 -9.53 -4.30
N ILE A 91 -0.47 -10.67 -4.59
CA ILE A 91 -0.72 -11.41 -5.84
C ILE A 91 -1.34 -12.74 -5.45
N ASP A 92 -2.54 -13.01 -5.96
CA ASP A 92 -3.33 -14.22 -5.65
C ASP A 92 -3.44 -14.46 -4.13
N ASN A 93 -3.76 -13.40 -3.36
CA ASN A 93 -3.89 -13.35 -1.89
C ASN A 93 -2.59 -13.45 -1.08
N GLN A 94 -1.43 -13.49 -1.72
CA GLN A 94 -0.13 -13.52 -1.03
C GLN A 94 0.57 -12.17 -1.11
N GLU A 95 1.08 -11.66 0.02
CA GLU A 95 1.81 -10.40 0.05
C GLU A 95 3.04 -10.48 -0.88
N TYR A 96 3.20 -9.47 -1.73
CA TYR A 96 4.37 -9.35 -2.59
C TYR A 96 5.51 -8.72 -1.78
N GLY A 97 6.33 -9.55 -1.22
CA GLY A 97 7.43 -9.12 -0.35
C GLY A 97 8.72 -8.72 -1.07
N LEU A 98 8.72 -8.69 -2.42
CA LEU A 98 9.84 -8.25 -3.22
C LEU A 98 9.78 -6.74 -3.49
N ASP A 99 10.68 -6.24 -4.34
CA ASP A 99 10.74 -4.81 -4.67
C ASP A 99 9.48 -4.33 -5.42
N TYR A 100 8.74 -3.41 -4.82
CA TYR A 100 7.53 -2.85 -5.43
C TYR A 100 7.82 -2.07 -6.72
N ALA A 101 8.98 -1.43 -6.83
CA ALA A 101 9.36 -0.77 -8.08
C ALA A 101 9.44 -1.77 -9.23
N THR A 102 9.99 -2.97 -8.97
CA THR A 102 10.00 -4.05 -9.95
C THR A 102 8.59 -4.48 -10.33
N LEU A 103 7.75 -4.74 -9.34
CA LEU A 103 6.38 -5.16 -9.57
C LEU A 103 5.60 -4.13 -10.40
N LEU A 104 5.61 -2.88 -9.98
CA LEU A 104 4.82 -1.81 -10.57
C LEU A 104 5.17 -1.54 -12.03
N HIS A 105 6.44 -1.60 -12.36
CA HIS A 105 6.90 -1.26 -13.71
C HIS A 105 6.97 -2.44 -14.67
N HIS A 106 7.13 -3.64 -14.15
CA HIS A 106 7.42 -4.80 -15.00
C HIS A 106 6.31 -5.85 -15.08
N PHE A 107 5.35 -5.85 -14.15
CA PHE A 107 4.12 -6.63 -14.33
C PHE A 107 3.22 -5.95 -15.38
N LYS A 108 2.66 -6.75 -16.31
CA LYS A 108 1.91 -6.24 -17.46
C LYS A 108 0.42 -6.54 -17.36
N ALA A 109 -0.39 -5.66 -17.90
CA ALA A 109 -1.84 -5.78 -17.90
C ALA A 109 -2.33 -7.13 -18.48
N ARG A 110 -1.65 -7.69 -19.46
CA ARG A 110 -1.99 -8.99 -20.04
C ARG A 110 -1.87 -10.16 -19.07
N GLU A 111 -1.08 -10.03 -17.99
CA GLU A 111 -0.87 -11.05 -16.98
C GLU A 111 -1.96 -11.00 -15.89
N ILE A 112 -2.76 -9.94 -15.87
CA ILE A 112 -3.68 -9.62 -14.79
C ILE A 112 -5.12 -9.83 -15.23
N GLU A 113 -5.90 -10.52 -14.40
CA GLU A 113 -7.35 -10.71 -14.59
C GLU A 113 -8.13 -9.59 -13.89
N THR A 114 -7.90 -9.44 -12.58
CA THR A 114 -8.58 -8.43 -11.78
C THR A 114 -7.63 -7.79 -10.78
N ILE A 115 -7.91 -6.53 -10.43
CA ILE A 115 -7.28 -5.84 -9.31
C ILE A 115 -8.37 -5.36 -8.37
N LYS A 116 -8.28 -5.73 -7.10
CA LYS A 116 -9.15 -5.26 -6.04
C LYS A 116 -8.37 -4.25 -5.19
N VAL A 117 -8.84 -3.01 -5.13
CA VAL A 117 -8.24 -1.95 -4.32
C VAL A 117 -9.12 -1.71 -3.10
N CYS A 118 -8.69 -2.18 -1.93
CA CYS A 118 -9.38 -1.99 -0.65
C CYS A 118 -8.81 -0.78 0.07
N GLN A 119 -9.64 0.22 0.31
CA GLN A 119 -9.21 1.47 0.93
C GLN A 119 -9.28 1.44 2.45
N ASN A 120 -10.31 0.79 2.97
CA ASN A 120 -10.49 0.60 4.39
C ASN A 120 -10.26 -0.88 4.64
N ALA A 121 -9.16 -1.22 5.30
CA ALA A 121 -8.82 -2.60 5.52
C ALA A 121 -9.99 -3.37 6.16
N GLU A 122 -10.41 -4.43 5.50
CA GLU A 122 -11.29 -5.44 6.09
C GLU A 122 -10.62 -6.01 7.34
N VAL A 123 -11.39 -6.46 8.31
CA VAL A 123 -10.81 -7.02 9.55
C VAL A 123 -10.33 -8.47 9.41
N MET A 124 -10.47 -9.05 8.22
CA MET A 124 -10.11 -10.43 7.90
C MET A 124 -8.60 -10.70 7.84
N LYS A 125 -8.21 -11.90 7.47
CA LYS A 125 -6.82 -12.35 7.33
C LYS A 125 -5.93 -11.32 6.64
N GLY A 126 -4.79 -11.05 7.23
CA GLY A 126 -3.77 -10.16 6.69
C GLY A 126 -4.14 -8.67 6.66
N CYS A 127 -5.30 -8.31 7.22
CA CYS A 127 -5.75 -6.93 7.37
C CYS A 127 -5.52 -6.41 8.81
N SER A 128 -4.57 -6.99 9.52
CA SER A 128 -4.29 -6.69 10.94
C SER A 128 -3.69 -5.31 11.18
N SER A 129 -3.22 -4.65 10.13
CA SER A 129 -2.63 -3.31 10.21
C SER A 129 -3.43 -2.30 9.41
N LEU A 130 -3.14 -1.03 9.60
CA LEU A 130 -3.73 0.10 8.86
C LEU A 130 -3.43 0.11 7.37
N LYS A 131 -2.76 -0.91 6.87
CA LYS A 131 -2.38 -1.00 5.48
C LYS A 131 -3.61 -1.16 4.61
N LYS A 132 -3.74 -0.31 3.61
CA LYS A 132 -4.64 -0.51 2.48
C LYS A 132 -4.13 -1.67 1.65
N VAL A 133 -5.01 -2.39 0.99
CA VAL A 133 -4.64 -3.61 0.28
C VAL A 133 -5.00 -3.49 -1.20
N ILE A 134 -4.06 -3.87 -2.05
CA ILE A 134 -4.27 -4.10 -3.48
C ILE A 134 -4.09 -5.59 -3.73
N ASP A 135 -5.19 -6.30 -4.00
CA ASP A 135 -5.15 -7.71 -4.36
C ASP A 135 -5.18 -7.84 -5.89
N ILE A 136 -4.18 -8.48 -6.45
CA ILE A 136 -4.02 -8.72 -7.88
C ILE A 136 -4.29 -10.21 -8.13
N THR A 137 -5.27 -10.51 -8.96
CA THR A 137 -5.51 -11.87 -9.44
C THR A 137 -4.90 -12.01 -10.82
N LEU A 138 -4.02 -12.99 -10.97
CA LEU A 138 -3.40 -13.29 -12.25
C LEU A 138 -4.36 -14.05 -13.16
N ARG A 139 -4.25 -13.82 -14.47
CA ARG A 139 -4.99 -14.60 -15.46
C ARG A 139 -4.60 -16.08 -15.35
N LYS A 140 -5.61 -16.92 -15.39
CA LYS A 140 -5.38 -18.35 -15.55
C LYS A 140 -4.91 -18.56 -16.99
N GLY A 141 -3.63 -18.89 -17.13
CA GLY A 141 -3.04 -19.21 -18.43
C GLY A 141 -3.60 -20.51 -19.02
N GLU A 142 -3.39 -20.70 -20.31
CA GLU A 142 -3.53 -22.01 -20.93
C GLU A 142 -2.47 -22.96 -20.35
N ASN A 143 -2.74 -24.28 -20.40
CA ASN A 143 -1.74 -25.27 -20.00
C ASN A 143 -0.45 -25.07 -20.81
N GLY A 144 0.67 -24.97 -20.13
CA GLY A 144 1.95 -24.75 -20.78
C GLY A 144 2.96 -24.03 -19.87
N VAL A 145 4.00 -23.56 -20.49
CA VAL A 145 5.03 -22.75 -19.85
C VAL A 145 5.08 -21.41 -20.57
N SER A 146 5.04 -20.35 -19.79
CA SER A 146 5.22 -18.98 -20.27
C SER A 146 6.16 -18.24 -19.34
N GLY A 147 6.72 -17.16 -19.82
CA GLY A 147 7.60 -16.39 -18.95
C GLY A 147 8.14 -15.13 -19.60
N ARG A 148 9.02 -14.48 -18.88
CA ARG A 148 9.67 -13.26 -19.35
C ARG A 148 11.08 -13.15 -18.82
N VAL A 149 11.91 -12.48 -19.62
CA VAL A 149 13.26 -12.05 -19.26
C VAL A 149 13.36 -10.57 -19.61
N GLY A 150 13.69 -9.73 -18.62
CA GLY A 150 13.80 -8.29 -18.81
C GLY A 150 15.14 -7.76 -18.31
N PHE A 151 15.69 -6.76 -19.02
CA PHE A 151 16.89 -6.04 -18.65
C PHE A 151 16.66 -4.54 -18.83
N PHE A 152 17.12 -3.77 -17.84
CA PHE A 152 16.94 -2.32 -17.80
C PHE A 152 18.24 -1.69 -17.31
N GLY A 153 18.58 -0.54 -17.85
CA GLY A 153 19.70 0.28 -17.42
C GLY A 153 19.29 1.73 -17.29
N ASP A 154 19.89 2.45 -16.36
CA ASP A 154 19.64 3.86 -16.14
C ASP A 154 20.88 4.74 -16.40
N THR A 155 20.68 6.05 -16.49
CA THR A 155 21.72 7.04 -16.77
C THR A 155 22.73 7.21 -15.64
N TYR A 156 22.50 6.66 -14.47
CA TYR A 156 23.44 6.69 -13.35
C TYR A 156 24.30 5.43 -13.25
N GLY A 157 24.19 4.52 -14.24
CA GLY A 157 24.89 3.25 -14.26
C GLY A 157 24.27 2.20 -13.34
N GLY A 158 23.03 2.40 -12.98
CA GLY A 158 22.18 1.38 -12.37
C GLY A 158 21.71 0.39 -13.42
N GLY A 159 21.28 -0.77 -12.97
CA GLY A 159 20.74 -1.80 -13.83
C GLY A 159 19.79 -2.72 -13.09
N LYS A 160 18.92 -3.38 -13.84
CA LYS A 160 17.94 -4.32 -13.30
C LYS A 160 17.75 -5.49 -14.25
N GLY A 161 17.71 -6.67 -13.69
CA GLY A 161 17.38 -7.90 -14.40
C GLY A 161 16.20 -8.62 -13.74
N ILE A 162 15.29 -9.16 -14.52
CA ILE A 162 14.19 -9.97 -14.05
C ILE A 162 14.03 -11.22 -14.90
N VAL A 163 13.74 -12.34 -14.23
CA VAL A 163 13.30 -13.59 -14.87
C VAL A 163 12.07 -14.08 -14.14
N SER A 164 11.02 -14.35 -14.89
CA SER A 164 9.79 -14.92 -14.33
C SER A 164 9.31 -16.03 -15.22
N VAL A 165 8.99 -17.18 -14.64
CA VAL A 165 8.49 -18.36 -15.35
C VAL A 165 7.20 -18.82 -14.67
N LEU A 166 6.16 -18.96 -15.46
CA LEU A 166 4.88 -19.53 -15.06
C LEU A 166 4.69 -20.87 -15.78
N SER A 167 4.63 -21.94 -15.02
CA SER A 167 4.23 -23.26 -15.51
C SER A 167 2.83 -23.57 -15.01
N GLN A 168 1.91 -23.86 -15.90
CA GLN A 168 0.54 -24.22 -15.57
C GLN A 168 0.15 -25.55 -16.20
N GLN A 169 -0.34 -26.45 -15.39
CA GLN A 169 -0.87 -27.74 -15.79
C GLN A 169 -2.16 -27.99 -15.02
N GLN A 170 -3.29 -28.08 -15.69
CA GLN A 170 -4.64 -28.34 -15.13
C GLN A 170 -4.84 -27.97 -13.63
N LYS A 171 -4.21 -28.72 -12.73
CA LYS A 171 -4.36 -28.62 -11.27
C LYS A 171 -3.15 -28.00 -10.55
N LEU A 172 -2.07 -27.74 -11.26
CA LEU A 172 -0.82 -27.25 -10.69
C LEU A 172 -0.35 -26.00 -11.43
N ARG A 173 -0.10 -24.95 -10.67
CA ARG A 173 0.55 -23.73 -11.16
C ARG A 173 1.82 -23.48 -10.35
N ILE A 174 2.92 -23.24 -11.02
CA ILE A 174 4.20 -22.89 -10.42
C ILE A 174 4.65 -21.57 -11.02
N LEU A 175 4.76 -20.55 -10.20
CA LEU A 175 5.34 -19.26 -10.54
C LEU A 175 6.70 -19.13 -9.88
N SER A 176 7.74 -18.99 -10.68
CA SER A 176 9.09 -18.70 -10.21
C SER A 176 9.49 -17.31 -10.67
N HIS A 177 10.01 -16.49 -9.78
CA HIS A 177 10.45 -15.16 -10.07
C HIS A 177 11.82 -14.91 -9.43
N VAL A 178 12.74 -14.35 -10.20
CA VAL A 178 14.07 -13.92 -9.73
C VAL A 178 14.32 -12.53 -10.26
N GLU A 179 14.79 -11.66 -9.39
CA GLU A 179 15.14 -10.29 -9.75
C GLU A 179 16.43 -9.85 -9.09
N GLY A 180 17.10 -8.92 -9.74
CA GLY A 180 18.25 -8.23 -9.17
C GLY A 180 18.29 -6.81 -9.69
N SER A 181 18.56 -5.86 -8.81
CA SER A 181 18.71 -4.46 -9.19
C SER A 181 19.90 -3.83 -8.48
N MET A 182 20.56 -2.94 -9.19
CA MET A 182 21.56 -2.05 -8.65
C MET A 182 21.20 -0.63 -9.06
N GLN A 183 21.00 0.23 -8.09
CA GLN A 183 20.68 1.64 -8.31
C GLN A 183 21.80 2.48 -7.74
N ARG A 184 22.15 3.54 -8.46
CA ARG A 184 23.02 4.61 -7.98
C ARG A 184 22.22 5.88 -7.99
N SER A 185 22.09 6.52 -6.85
CA SER A 185 21.43 7.82 -6.74
C SER A 185 22.39 8.83 -6.15
N SER A 186 22.45 10.02 -6.75
CA SER A 186 23.09 11.16 -6.12
C SER A 186 22.04 11.95 -5.36
N PHE A 187 22.19 12.02 -4.05
CA PHE A 187 21.30 12.82 -3.21
C PHE A 187 21.89 14.23 -3.10
N HIS A 188 21.14 15.21 -3.60
CA HIS A 188 21.40 16.64 -3.34
C HIS A 188 20.35 17.13 -2.34
N PRO A 189 20.68 17.22 -1.05
CA PRO A 189 19.76 17.78 -0.10
C PRO A 189 19.43 19.22 -0.49
N GLN A 190 18.13 19.50 -0.73
CA GLN A 190 17.64 20.86 -0.97
C GLN A 190 16.83 21.32 0.24
N GLY A 191 16.96 22.58 0.61
CA GLY A 191 16.20 23.18 1.72
C GLY A 191 16.79 22.87 3.10
N ALA A 192 15.94 22.71 4.11
CA ALA A 192 16.33 22.55 5.52
C ALA A 192 17.18 21.29 5.83
N TYR A 193 17.28 20.37 4.89
CA TYR A 193 18.15 19.17 4.99
C TYR A 193 19.51 19.36 4.33
N ALA A 194 19.76 20.48 3.66
CA ALA A 194 21.08 20.85 3.22
C ALA A 194 21.87 21.28 4.45
N GLY A 195 22.60 20.36 5.07
CA GLY A 195 23.64 20.73 6.02
C GLY A 195 24.59 21.74 5.36
N ASP A 196 25.23 22.59 6.15
CA ASP A 196 26.05 23.74 5.70
C ASP A 196 27.13 23.42 4.65
N ASN A 197 27.37 22.17 4.32
CA ASN A 197 28.45 21.75 3.44
C ASN A 197 28.04 21.30 2.02
N GLY A 198 26.75 21.32 1.65
CA GLY A 198 26.31 21.00 0.28
C GLY A 198 26.87 19.66 -0.28
N SER A 199 27.23 18.72 0.59
CA SER A 199 27.87 17.48 0.17
C SER A 199 26.88 16.58 -0.55
N THR A 200 27.21 16.25 -1.80
CA THR A 200 26.49 15.22 -2.56
C THR A 200 26.79 13.86 -1.94
N SER A 201 25.82 13.21 -1.36
CA SER A 201 25.95 11.81 -0.96
C SER A 201 25.56 10.90 -2.13
N ILE A 202 26.41 9.95 -2.47
CA ILE A 202 26.11 8.91 -3.45
C ILE A 202 25.61 7.71 -2.67
N ASN A 203 24.38 7.33 -2.93
CA ASN A 203 23.78 6.13 -2.38
C ASN A 203 23.86 5.00 -3.42
N HIS A 204 24.40 3.86 -3.01
CA HIS A 204 24.40 2.63 -3.78
C HIS A 204 23.41 1.66 -3.12
N TYR A 205 22.34 1.39 -3.82
CA TYR A 205 21.33 0.44 -3.41
C TYR A 205 21.40 -0.78 -4.31
N SER A 206 21.48 -1.97 -3.73
CA SER A 206 21.32 -3.22 -4.47
C SER A 206 20.26 -4.09 -3.81
N HIS A 207 19.47 -4.74 -4.63
CA HIS A 207 18.41 -5.65 -4.21
C HIS A 207 18.48 -6.92 -5.05
N GLU A 208 18.35 -8.05 -4.38
CA GLU A 208 18.23 -9.37 -4.98
C GLU A 208 17.03 -10.07 -4.36
N GLY A 209 16.19 -10.68 -5.18
CA GLY A 209 14.98 -11.34 -4.73
C GLY A 209 14.72 -12.61 -5.52
N ALA A 210 14.24 -13.62 -4.83
CA ALA A 210 13.73 -14.84 -5.43
C ALA A 210 12.40 -15.22 -4.76
N LYS A 211 11.41 -15.60 -5.57
CA LYS A 211 10.09 -16.04 -5.11
C LYS A 211 9.67 -17.29 -5.87
N LEU A 212 9.12 -18.25 -5.12
CA LEU A 212 8.49 -19.43 -5.64
C LEU A 212 7.08 -19.52 -5.07
N ASN A 213 6.07 -19.55 -5.94
CA ASN A 213 4.69 -19.78 -5.57
C ASN A 213 4.19 -21.04 -6.26
N ILE A 214 3.62 -21.96 -5.49
CA ILE A 214 3.03 -23.21 -5.96
C ILE A 214 1.57 -23.22 -5.57
N LEU A 215 0.67 -23.24 -6.54
CA LEU A 215 -0.76 -23.41 -6.34
C LEU A 215 -1.17 -24.77 -6.86
N TRP A 216 -1.72 -25.61 -5.98
CA TRP A 216 -2.20 -26.94 -6.31
C TRP A 216 -3.67 -27.09 -5.95
N THR A 217 -4.48 -27.50 -6.93
CA THR A 217 -5.94 -27.72 -6.78
C THR A 217 -6.26 -29.20 -6.98
N PRO A 218 -5.97 -30.06 -5.97
CA PRO A 218 -6.15 -31.52 -6.11
C PRO A 218 -7.59 -31.90 -6.44
N THR A 219 -8.55 -31.16 -5.90
CA THR A 219 -9.98 -31.29 -6.20
C THR A 219 -10.59 -29.92 -6.50
N GLU A 220 -11.84 -29.87 -6.95
CA GLU A 220 -12.56 -28.59 -7.16
C GLU A 220 -12.82 -27.82 -5.84
N LYS A 221 -12.71 -28.51 -4.70
CA LYS A 221 -12.98 -27.96 -3.37
C LYS A 221 -11.72 -27.63 -2.58
N ASP A 222 -10.58 -28.16 -2.98
CA ASP A 222 -9.33 -28.05 -2.22
C ASP A 222 -8.30 -27.23 -3.00
N VAL A 223 -7.73 -26.25 -2.34
CA VAL A 223 -6.64 -25.41 -2.85
C VAL A 223 -5.52 -25.41 -1.83
N LEU A 224 -4.34 -25.80 -2.23
CA LEU A 224 -3.11 -25.66 -1.47
C LEU A 224 -2.19 -24.66 -2.19
N GLU A 225 -1.78 -23.66 -1.48
CA GLU A 225 -0.81 -22.68 -1.96
C GLU A 225 0.41 -22.67 -1.05
N VAL A 226 1.60 -22.69 -1.64
CA VAL A 226 2.87 -22.57 -0.92
C VAL A 226 3.65 -21.42 -1.53
N ASP A 227 4.04 -20.48 -0.70
CA ASP A 227 4.85 -19.33 -1.07
C ASP A 227 6.18 -19.35 -0.33
N ALA A 228 7.28 -19.26 -1.06
CA ALA A 228 8.61 -19.16 -0.50
C ALA A 228 9.33 -17.98 -1.14
N MET A 229 9.95 -17.14 -0.32
CA MET A 229 10.62 -15.95 -0.78
C MET A 229 11.91 -15.72 -0.01
N GLN A 230 12.90 -15.21 -0.73
CA GLN A 230 14.15 -14.71 -0.16
C GLN A 230 14.43 -13.35 -0.76
N THR A 231 14.83 -12.40 0.09
CA THR A 231 15.33 -11.09 -0.35
C THR A 231 16.65 -10.77 0.31
N TYR A 232 17.50 -10.06 -0.41
CA TYR A 232 18.71 -9.47 0.10
C TYR A 232 18.82 -8.05 -0.43
N THR A 233 18.91 -7.10 0.48
CA THR A 233 19.06 -5.69 0.17
C THR A 233 20.31 -5.16 0.82
N ARG A 234 21.08 -4.39 0.06
CA ARG A 234 22.25 -3.67 0.54
C ARG A 234 22.12 -2.20 0.19
N ASN A 235 22.29 -1.36 1.19
CA ASN A 235 22.31 0.08 1.02
C ASN A 235 23.68 0.62 1.51
N HIS A 236 24.34 1.41 0.71
CA HIS A 236 25.65 1.95 1.03
C HIS A 236 25.67 3.45 0.76
N PHE A 237 25.75 4.22 1.83
CA PHE A 237 25.95 5.67 1.77
C PHE A 237 27.45 5.98 1.69
N SER A 238 27.83 7.00 0.94
CA SER A 238 29.23 7.40 0.84
C SER A 238 29.77 7.80 2.22
N GLY A 239 30.81 7.09 2.66
CA GLY A 239 31.47 7.35 3.94
C GLY A 239 31.02 6.49 5.12
N ASP A 240 29.91 5.76 5.00
CA ASP A 240 29.39 4.89 6.05
C ASP A 240 29.51 3.41 5.75
N ALA A 241 29.40 2.58 6.78
CA ALA A 241 29.27 1.14 6.60
C ALA A 241 27.97 0.81 5.88
N ALA A 242 27.99 -0.22 5.04
CA ALA A 242 26.82 -0.65 4.32
C ALA A 242 25.76 -1.23 5.26
N ASP A 243 24.50 -0.85 5.04
CA ASP A 243 23.34 -1.48 5.66
C ASP A 243 22.92 -2.71 4.87
N PHE A 244 22.55 -3.77 5.55
CA PHE A 244 22.10 -5.03 4.95
C PHE A 244 20.80 -5.46 5.55
N VAL A 245 19.86 -5.87 4.69
CA VAL A 245 18.64 -6.56 5.11
C VAL A 245 18.55 -7.87 4.35
N ARG A 246 18.35 -8.96 5.08
CA ARG A 246 18.07 -10.27 4.50
C ARG A 246 16.78 -10.78 5.10
N ALA A 247 15.84 -11.15 4.25
CA ALA A 247 14.57 -11.72 4.68
C ALA A 247 14.30 -13.05 3.99
N TYR A 248 13.70 -13.96 4.74
CA TYR A 248 13.17 -15.24 4.26
C TYR A 248 11.72 -15.32 4.71
N HIS A 249 10.85 -15.70 3.80
CA HIS A 249 9.44 -15.92 4.06
C HIS A 249 9.03 -17.28 3.53
N LEU A 250 8.27 -18.02 4.32
CA LEU A 250 7.64 -19.28 3.93
C LEU A 250 6.21 -19.28 4.46
N GLN A 251 5.25 -19.56 3.59
CA GLN A 251 3.85 -19.64 3.96
C GLN A 251 3.18 -20.78 3.18
N ALA A 252 2.27 -21.48 3.85
CA ALA A 252 1.40 -22.48 3.24
C ALA A 252 -0.05 -22.18 3.62
N ASP A 253 -0.91 -22.05 2.63
CA ASP A 253 -2.34 -21.82 2.74
C ASP A 253 -3.09 -23.03 2.22
N TYR A 254 -3.99 -23.59 3.03
CA TYR A 254 -4.92 -24.60 2.60
C TYR A 254 -6.35 -24.07 2.71
N THR A 255 -7.04 -24.00 1.59
CA THR A 255 -8.45 -23.59 1.54
C THR A 255 -9.30 -24.77 1.09
N ARG A 256 -10.38 -25.03 1.83
CA ARG A 256 -11.38 -26.03 1.45
C ARG A 256 -12.77 -25.42 1.37
N THR A 257 -13.43 -25.59 0.23
CA THR A 257 -14.84 -25.24 0.06
C THR A 257 -15.71 -26.32 0.67
N LEU A 258 -16.63 -25.93 1.56
CA LEU A 258 -17.52 -26.81 2.30
C LEU A 258 -18.93 -26.74 1.71
N GLY A 259 -19.49 -27.87 1.33
CA GLY A 259 -20.85 -27.93 0.78
C GLY A 259 -20.99 -27.26 -0.60
N GLU A 260 -22.25 -27.00 -0.99
CA GLU A 260 -22.62 -26.35 -2.26
C GLU A 260 -22.93 -24.85 -2.09
N ASN A 261 -23.05 -24.40 -0.86
CA ASN A 261 -23.41 -23.00 -0.53
C ASN A 261 -22.22 -22.03 -0.60
N GLY A 262 -21.01 -22.51 -0.91
CA GLY A 262 -19.79 -21.69 -1.01
C GLY A 262 -19.09 -21.42 0.33
N SER A 263 -19.52 -22.04 1.43
CA SER A 263 -18.79 -21.96 2.70
C SER A 263 -17.36 -22.44 2.52
N SER A 264 -16.40 -21.83 3.22
CA SER A 264 -14.99 -22.19 3.12
C SER A 264 -14.28 -22.15 4.47
N ILE A 265 -13.25 -22.95 4.60
CA ILE A 265 -12.30 -22.90 5.70
C ILE A 265 -10.90 -22.72 5.13
N LEU A 266 -10.15 -21.82 5.75
CA LEU A 266 -8.76 -21.52 5.42
C LEU A 266 -7.88 -21.86 6.61
N PHE A 267 -6.78 -22.52 6.36
CA PHE A 267 -5.67 -22.72 7.30
C PHE A 267 -4.40 -22.12 6.69
N THR A 268 -3.73 -21.31 7.45
CA THR A 268 -2.41 -20.75 7.09
C THR A 268 -1.40 -21.13 8.13
N LEU A 269 -0.22 -21.53 7.68
CA LEU A 269 0.98 -21.61 8.49
C LEU A 269 2.08 -20.85 7.78
N GLY A 270 2.82 -20.03 8.52
CA GLY A 270 3.91 -19.27 7.93
C GLY A 270 5.00 -18.94 8.93
N ALA A 271 6.14 -18.56 8.40
CA ALA A 271 7.25 -18.03 9.16
C ALA A 271 8.02 -17.01 8.32
N GLU A 272 8.46 -15.95 8.98
CA GLU A 272 9.34 -14.95 8.43
C GLU A 272 10.60 -14.85 9.29
N ASN A 273 11.75 -14.70 8.65
CA ASN A 273 13.02 -14.46 9.32
C ASN A 273 13.72 -13.28 8.65
N ILE A 274 14.01 -12.25 9.43
CA ILE A 274 14.66 -11.04 8.95
C ILE A 274 15.94 -10.83 9.75
N SER A 275 17.03 -10.51 9.05
CA SER A 275 18.27 -10.05 9.64
C SER A 275 18.64 -8.73 9.04
N ASP A 276 18.80 -7.71 9.85
CA ASP A 276 19.25 -6.40 9.43
C ASP A 276 20.47 -5.96 10.24
N GLN A 277 21.38 -5.26 9.59
CA GLN A 277 22.54 -4.66 10.24
C GLN A 277 23.00 -3.42 9.50
N GLY A 278 23.54 -2.46 10.22
CA GLY A 278 24.03 -1.22 9.65
C GLY A 278 24.38 -0.17 10.69
N GLY A 279 24.20 1.11 10.34
CA GLY A 279 24.37 2.27 11.22
C GLY A 279 25.82 2.77 11.35
N GLY A 280 26.75 2.25 10.59
CA GLY A 280 28.16 2.69 10.60
C GLY A 280 28.84 2.57 11.97
N SER A 281 29.91 3.32 12.17
CA SER A 281 30.68 3.32 13.43
C SER A 281 30.01 4.16 14.55
N ALA A 282 29.17 5.12 14.17
CA ALA A 282 28.57 6.07 15.13
C ALA A 282 27.36 5.48 15.86
N SER A 283 26.56 4.66 15.19
CA SER A 283 25.36 4.05 15.78
C SER A 283 25.08 2.67 15.16
N PRO A 284 25.97 1.68 15.42
CA PRO A 284 25.80 0.36 14.83
C PRO A 284 24.51 -0.32 15.34
N TYR A 285 23.86 -1.07 14.45
CA TYR A 285 22.74 -1.95 14.82
C TYR A 285 22.89 -3.33 14.17
N ARG A 286 22.37 -4.34 14.83
CA ARG A 286 22.28 -5.70 14.31
C ARG A 286 21.10 -6.40 14.95
N ASN A 287 20.08 -6.63 14.14
CA ASN A 287 18.82 -7.20 14.58
C ASN A 287 18.54 -8.53 13.89
N HIS A 288 17.87 -9.41 14.61
CA HIS A 288 17.30 -10.64 14.07
C HIS A 288 15.85 -10.75 14.52
N PHE A 289 14.97 -11.04 13.58
CA PHE A 289 13.55 -11.18 13.80
C PHE A 289 13.09 -12.52 13.26
N THR A 290 12.27 -13.23 14.01
CA THR A 290 11.66 -14.48 13.59
C THR A 290 10.18 -14.45 13.98
N TYR A 291 9.29 -14.63 13.00
CA TYR A 291 7.84 -14.50 13.14
C TYR A 291 7.10 -15.72 12.60
N PRO A 292 7.02 -16.84 13.35
CA PRO A 292 6.09 -17.91 13.01
C PRO A 292 4.66 -17.50 13.34
N PHE A 293 3.72 -17.82 12.45
CA PHE A 293 2.32 -17.47 12.62
C PHE A 293 1.38 -18.54 12.06
N MET A 294 0.14 -18.51 12.52
CA MET A 294 -0.95 -19.33 12.01
C MET A 294 -2.23 -18.52 11.88
N VAL A 295 -3.06 -18.90 10.90
CA VAL A 295 -4.41 -18.36 10.73
C VAL A 295 -5.38 -19.49 10.51
N VAL A 296 -6.57 -19.36 11.12
CA VAL A 296 -7.73 -20.20 10.81
C VAL A 296 -8.90 -19.26 10.54
N GLU A 297 -9.53 -19.37 9.39
CA GLU A 297 -10.65 -18.54 9.00
C GLU A 297 -11.79 -19.40 8.43
N TYR A 298 -13.00 -19.11 8.82
CA TYR A 298 -14.21 -19.72 8.32
C TYR A 298 -15.14 -18.66 7.75
N ALA A 299 -15.58 -18.84 6.52
CA ALA A 299 -16.53 -17.97 5.85
C ALA A 299 -17.74 -18.78 5.37
N THR A 300 -18.95 -18.26 5.59
CA THR A 300 -20.17 -18.94 5.22
C THR A 300 -21.31 -17.99 4.92
N PRO A 301 -22.13 -18.24 3.90
CA PRO A 301 -23.41 -17.56 3.76
C PRO A 301 -24.40 -18.10 4.79
N VAL A 302 -25.22 -17.21 5.36
CA VAL A 302 -26.22 -17.54 6.38
C VAL A 302 -27.61 -17.19 5.85
N PHE A 303 -28.54 -18.15 5.88
CA PHE A 303 -29.91 -18.05 5.37
C PHE A 303 -30.03 -17.76 3.86
N SER A 304 -29.09 -17.01 3.27
CA SER A 304 -29.08 -16.67 1.84
C SER A 304 -27.66 -16.27 1.41
N GLN A 305 -27.40 -16.23 0.11
CA GLN A 305 -26.14 -15.71 -0.46
C GLN A 305 -25.92 -14.21 -0.23
N ASN A 306 -26.92 -13.53 0.32
CA ASN A 306 -26.85 -12.09 0.58
C ASN A 306 -26.27 -11.76 1.96
N LEU A 307 -26.17 -12.72 2.86
CA LEU A 307 -25.61 -12.54 4.21
C LEU A 307 -24.41 -13.47 4.38
N TRP A 308 -23.24 -12.90 4.50
CA TRP A 308 -21.99 -13.65 4.74
C TRP A 308 -21.46 -13.33 6.13
N ILE A 309 -20.99 -14.37 6.80
CA ILE A 309 -20.26 -14.26 8.05
C ILE A 309 -18.89 -14.85 7.85
N THR A 310 -17.87 -14.08 8.20
CA THR A 310 -16.48 -14.54 8.27
C THR A 310 -16.04 -14.44 9.72
N ALA A 311 -15.41 -15.48 10.25
CA ALA A 311 -14.82 -15.47 11.58
C ALA A 311 -13.46 -16.17 11.53
N GLY A 312 -12.50 -15.67 12.30
CA GLY A 312 -11.17 -16.25 12.27
C GLY A 312 -10.35 -15.97 13.53
N PHE A 313 -9.27 -16.70 13.58
CA PHE A 313 -8.21 -16.58 14.57
C PHE A 313 -6.88 -16.43 13.83
N GLU A 314 -6.06 -15.49 14.28
CA GLU A 314 -4.67 -15.34 13.87
C GLU A 314 -3.81 -15.28 15.11
N GLY A 315 -2.69 -16.00 15.12
CA GLY A 315 -1.76 -15.96 16.25
C GLY A 315 -0.35 -16.25 15.80
N GLY A 316 0.60 -15.69 16.53
CA GLY A 316 2.01 -15.87 16.20
C GLY A 316 2.94 -15.49 17.35
N LEU A 317 4.20 -15.76 17.11
CA LEU A 317 5.30 -15.37 17.96
C LEU A 317 6.18 -14.37 17.24
N SER A 318 6.69 -13.39 17.94
CA SER A 318 7.77 -12.52 17.47
C SER A 318 8.96 -12.71 18.40
N ILE A 319 10.06 -13.18 17.83
CA ILE A 319 11.34 -13.34 18.52
C ILE A 319 12.28 -12.32 17.92
N GLU A 320 12.61 -11.30 18.69
CA GLU A 320 13.43 -10.18 18.26
C GLU A 320 14.70 -10.14 19.10
N LYS A 321 15.82 -9.94 18.45
CA LYS A 321 17.12 -9.83 19.12
C LYS A 321 17.93 -8.67 18.52
N ASN A 322 18.26 -7.71 19.37
CA ASN A 322 19.22 -6.67 19.05
C ASN A 322 20.59 -7.06 19.61
N CYS A 323 21.51 -7.47 18.74
CA CYS A 323 22.81 -8.00 19.14
C CYS A 323 23.78 -6.92 19.63
N VAL A 324 23.60 -5.65 19.23
CA VAL A 324 24.48 -4.55 19.61
C VAL A 324 24.06 -3.95 20.94
N LYS A 325 22.77 -3.74 21.14
CA LYS A 325 22.22 -3.17 22.38
C LYS A 325 21.96 -4.22 23.46
N GLY A 326 22.17 -5.49 23.16
CA GLY A 326 22.03 -6.57 24.15
C GLY A 326 20.60 -6.86 24.59
N TYR A 327 19.59 -6.66 23.74
CA TYR A 327 18.20 -6.95 24.05
C TYR A 327 17.64 -8.12 23.26
N THR A 328 16.71 -8.83 23.87
CA THR A 328 15.82 -9.76 23.19
C THR A 328 14.39 -9.53 23.64
N ASN A 329 13.44 -9.67 22.73
CA ASN A 329 12.01 -9.63 23.01
C ASN A 329 11.35 -10.90 22.48
N HIS A 330 10.54 -11.52 23.33
CA HIS A 330 9.69 -12.64 22.95
C HIS A 330 8.25 -12.16 23.13
N SER A 331 7.59 -11.79 22.05
CA SER A 331 6.19 -11.44 22.09
C SER A 331 5.33 -12.51 21.44
N ASN A 332 4.12 -12.67 21.93
CA ASN A 332 3.10 -13.43 21.24
C ASN A 332 1.88 -12.54 21.03
N TYR A 333 1.23 -12.72 19.91
CA TYR A 333 -0.02 -12.04 19.61
C TYR A 333 -1.11 -13.06 19.31
N GLN A 334 -2.34 -12.68 19.62
CA GLN A 334 -3.55 -13.46 19.37
C GLN A 334 -4.64 -12.49 18.90
N ASP A 335 -5.21 -12.76 17.76
CA ASP A 335 -6.30 -12.01 17.19
C ASP A 335 -7.52 -12.90 17.03
N LEU A 336 -8.66 -12.42 17.51
CA LEU A 336 -9.97 -12.94 17.17
C LEU A 336 -10.66 -11.91 16.30
N TYR A 337 -11.23 -12.32 15.17
CA TYR A 337 -11.93 -11.39 14.30
C TYR A 337 -13.19 -12.00 13.70
N GLY A 338 -14.11 -11.12 13.37
CA GLY A 338 -15.35 -11.47 12.68
C GLY A 338 -15.85 -10.33 11.82
N GLN A 339 -16.50 -10.68 10.72
CA GLN A 339 -17.10 -9.74 9.79
C GLN A 339 -18.46 -10.27 9.32
N ILE A 340 -19.38 -9.37 9.17
CA ILE A 340 -20.72 -9.60 8.60
C ILE A 340 -20.85 -8.70 7.38
N ASP A 341 -21.13 -9.32 6.23
CA ASP A 341 -21.45 -8.64 4.97
C ASP A 341 -22.90 -8.97 4.61
N TYR A 342 -23.74 -7.94 4.49
CA TYR A 342 -25.15 -8.11 4.19
C TYR A 342 -25.59 -7.21 3.02
N HIS A 343 -26.22 -7.83 2.02
CA HIS A 343 -26.75 -7.16 0.86
C HIS A 343 -28.27 -7.33 0.78
N ILE A 344 -28.98 -6.23 0.67
CA ILE A 344 -30.44 -6.25 0.51
C ILE A 344 -30.88 -5.24 -0.56
N GLY A 345 -31.32 -5.75 -1.71
CA GLY A 345 -31.69 -4.91 -2.84
C GLY A 345 -30.51 -4.03 -3.28
N LYS A 346 -30.64 -2.72 -3.10
CA LYS A 346 -29.63 -1.73 -3.46
C LYS A 346 -28.73 -1.31 -2.29
N TRP A 347 -28.91 -1.90 -1.14
CA TRP A 347 -28.16 -1.59 0.07
C TRP A 347 -27.14 -2.68 0.37
N GLY A 348 -25.98 -2.28 0.85
CA GLY A 348 -25.00 -3.19 1.43
C GLY A 348 -24.48 -2.65 2.75
N PHE A 349 -24.21 -3.56 3.66
CA PHE A 349 -23.76 -3.30 5.02
C PHE A 349 -22.58 -4.21 5.31
N MET A 350 -21.51 -3.66 5.86
CA MET A 350 -20.37 -4.41 6.35
C MET A 350 -20.06 -3.96 7.76
N VAL A 351 -19.95 -4.91 8.67
CA VAL A 351 -19.54 -4.69 10.07
C VAL A 351 -18.49 -5.72 10.39
N GLY A 352 -17.33 -5.27 10.85
CA GLY A 352 -16.27 -6.16 11.28
C GLY A 352 -15.57 -5.64 12.53
N ASP A 353 -15.11 -6.56 13.36
CA ASP A 353 -14.27 -6.29 14.54
C ASP A 353 -13.13 -7.29 14.61
N ARG A 354 -11.96 -6.82 15.06
CA ARG A 354 -10.78 -7.60 15.35
C ARG A 354 -10.26 -7.22 16.72
N TYR A 355 -10.28 -8.16 17.63
CA TYR A 355 -9.70 -8.04 18.94
C TYR A 355 -8.31 -8.66 18.97
N ARG A 356 -7.30 -7.86 19.32
CA ARG A 356 -5.91 -8.27 19.41
C ARG A 356 -5.40 -8.20 20.83
N THR A 357 -4.72 -9.25 21.25
CA THR A 357 -3.92 -9.27 22.48
C THR A 357 -2.45 -9.49 22.11
N ILE A 358 -1.56 -8.67 22.64
CA ILE A 358 -0.11 -8.85 22.48
C ILE A 358 0.53 -8.91 23.86
N HIS A 359 1.30 -9.95 24.09
CA HIS A 359 2.13 -10.12 25.29
C HIS A 359 3.58 -9.88 24.92
N PHE A 360 4.20 -8.88 25.51
CA PHE A 360 5.61 -8.55 25.34
C PHE A 360 6.44 -9.04 26.52
N HIS A 361 7.59 -9.64 26.23
CA HIS A 361 8.53 -10.15 27.22
C HIS A 361 9.97 -9.74 26.85
N PRO A 362 10.29 -8.45 26.87
CA PRO A 362 11.65 -8.01 26.62
C PRO A 362 12.58 -8.39 27.79
N LYS A 363 13.83 -8.71 27.43
CA LYS A 363 14.91 -9.06 28.34
C LYS A 363 16.19 -8.33 27.93
N GLN A 364 16.89 -7.72 28.88
CA GLN A 364 18.25 -7.26 28.70
C GLN A 364 19.23 -8.42 28.91
N LEU A 365 20.16 -8.62 27.98
CA LEU A 365 21.02 -9.79 28.01
C LEU A 365 22.16 -9.69 29.06
N GLU A 366 22.64 -8.46 29.32
CA GLU A 366 23.74 -8.24 30.28
C GLU A 366 23.27 -8.29 31.72
N THR A 367 22.15 -7.64 32.05
CA THR A 367 21.63 -7.55 33.44
C THR A 367 20.64 -8.65 33.77
N GLU A 368 20.19 -9.41 32.76
CA GLU A 368 19.11 -10.39 32.85
C GLU A 368 17.76 -9.82 33.31
N GLU A 369 17.62 -8.51 33.36
CA GLU A 369 16.35 -7.84 33.67
C GLU A 369 15.28 -8.23 32.66
N LYS A 370 14.09 -8.55 33.17
CA LYS A 370 12.93 -8.98 32.37
C LYS A 370 11.75 -8.08 32.68
N TRP A 371 11.01 -7.77 31.63
CA TRP A 371 9.77 -7.01 31.75
C TRP A 371 8.64 -7.76 31.12
N LYS A 372 7.43 -7.39 31.47
CA LYS A 372 6.20 -7.93 30.86
C LYS A 372 5.24 -6.79 30.62
N ASN A 373 4.68 -6.75 29.45
CA ASN A 373 3.57 -5.86 29.14
C ASN A 373 2.53 -6.62 28.29
N THR A 374 1.27 -6.27 28.46
CA THR A 374 0.17 -6.85 27.70
C THR A 374 -0.70 -5.72 27.20
N THR A 375 -0.95 -5.69 25.90
CA THR A 375 -1.86 -4.75 25.27
C THR A 375 -3.09 -5.47 24.74
N HIS A 376 -4.24 -4.81 24.81
CA HIS A 376 -5.52 -5.31 24.32
C HIS A 376 -6.15 -4.27 23.41
N ASN A 377 -6.48 -4.66 22.20
CA ASN A 377 -6.86 -3.72 21.15
C ASN A 377 -8.05 -4.17 20.33
N HIS A 378 -8.89 -3.22 19.92
CA HIS A 378 -9.99 -3.42 18.98
C HIS A 378 -9.79 -2.60 17.72
N SER A 379 -9.84 -3.25 16.57
CA SER A 379 -9.95 -2.61 15.25
C SER A 379 -11.30 -2.96 14.66
N TYR A 380 -12.10 -1.95 14.31
CA TYR A 380 -13.42 -2.20 13.75
C TYR A 380 -13.66 -1.38 12.48
N THR A 381 -14.57 -1.90 11.65
CA THR A 381 -15.02 -1.25 10.43
C THR A 381 -16.53 -1.34 10.35
N LEU A 382 -17.15 -0.21 10.03
CA LEU A 382 -18.55 -0.11 9.67
C LEU A 382 -18.62 0.55 8.28
N SER A 383 -19.26 -0.10 7.32
CA SER A 383 -19.52 0.46 6.00
C SER A 383 -20.97 0.25 5.61
N ILE A 384 -21.56 1.28 5.06
CA ILE A 384 -22.91 1.27 4.48
C ILE A 384 -22.81 1.83 3.08
N TYR A 385 -23.37 1.16 2.09
CA TYR A 385 -23.49 1.75 0.76
C TYR A 385 -24.90 1.58 0.19
N HIS A 386 -25.26 2.53 -0.67
CA HIS A 386 -26.49 2.48 -1.45
C HIS A 386 -26.17 2.66 -2.93
N GLN A 387 -26.62 1.72 -3.74
CA GLN A 387 -26.49 1.75 -5.19
C GLN A 387 -27.78 2.31 -5.82
N PHE A 388 -27.77 3.58 -6.23
CA PHE A 388 -28.92 4.21 -6.87
C PHE A 388 -29.24 3.58 -8.24
N THR A 389 -28.18 3.38 -9.02
CA THR A 389 -28.20 2.68 -10.32
C THR A 389 -26.92 1.83 -10.41
N PRO A 390 -26.77 0.89 -11.36
CA PRO A 390 -25.57 0.09 -11.52
C PRO A 390 -24.24 0.86 -11.56
N GLY A 391 -24.26 2.14 -11.98
CA GLY A 391 -23.08 3.00 -12.02
C GLY A 391 -23.01 4.08 -10.92
N ASN A 392 -23.96 4.16 -10.00
CA ASN A 392 -24.00 5.24 -9.00
C ASN A 392 -24.09 4.68 -7.60
N THR A 393 -23.05 4.90 -6.81
CA THR A 393 -22.96 4.40 -5.43
C THR A 393 -22.63 5.54 -4.48
N LEU A 394 -23.36 5.62 -3.37
CA LEU A 394 -23.02 6.44 -2.21
C LEU A 394 -22.61 5.51 -1.09
N GLN A 395 -21.49 5.77 -0.48
CA GLN A 395 -20.93 4.97 0.60
C GLN A 395 -20.57 5.84 1.79
N GLY A 396 -20.88 5.37 2.99
CA GLY A 396 -20.37 5.87 4.25
C GLY A 396 -19.52 4.80 4.92
N THR A 397 -18.33 5.14 5.36
CA THR A 397 -17.41 4.22 6.07
C THR A 397 -16.90 4.89 7.33
N PHE A 398 -16.84 4.12 8.40
CA PHE A 398 -16.17 4.49 9.63
C PHE A 398 -15.30 3.32 10.09
N CYS A 399 -14.04 3.57 10.36
CA CYS A 399 -13.14 2.53 10.88
C CYS A 399 -12.22 3.08 11.98
N ARG A 400 -11.92 2.22 12.94
CA ARG A 400 -10.85 2.39 13.93
C ARG A 400 -9.77 1.37 13.63
N ARG A 401 -8.53 1.83 13.56
CA ARG A 401 -7.35 0.99 13.32
C ARG A 401 -6.34 1.21 14.42
N ILE A 402 -5.63 0.16 14.75
CA ILE A 402 -4.60 0.16 15.78
C ILE A 402 -3.30 -0.31 15.16
N PHE A 403 -2.24 0.42 15.46
CA PHE A 403 -0.88 0.00 15.14
C PHE A 403 -0.31 -0.78 16.30
N ASN A 404 0.32 -1.89 15.97
CA ASN A 404 1.15 -2.56 16.96
C ASN A 404 2.36 -1.69 17.24
N PRO A 405 2.72 -1.48 18.51
CA PRO A 405 4.01 -0.90 18.83
C PRO A 405 5.11 -1.84 18.35
N ASP A 406 6.12 -1.27 17.69
CA ASP A 406 7.34 -1.99 17.36
C ASP A 406 8.21 -2.16 18.59
N PHE A 407 9.11 -3.16 18.59
CA PHE A 407 10.08 -3.33 19.67
C PHE A 407 10.91 -2.06 19.90
N GLY A 408 11.22 -1.32 18.85
CA GLY A 408 11.88 -0.02 18.92
C GLY A 408 11.11 1.03 19.74
N ASP A 409 9.79 0.96 19.79
CA ASP A 409 8.96 1.88 20.59
C ASP A 409 9.12 1.65 22.10
N PHE A 410 9.56 0.45 22.50
CA PHE A 410 9.85 0.11 23.92
C PHE A 410 11.24 0.55 24.35
N ILE A 411 12.11 0.88 23.41
CA ILE A 411 13.50 1.23 23.67
C ILE A 411 13.70 2.69 23.28
N THR A 412 13.23 3.61 24.11
CA THR A 412 13.58 5.02 23.95
C THR A 412 15.09 5.20 24.20
N ALA A 413 15.73 6.05 23.40
CA ALA A 413 17.11 6.44 23.62
C ALA A 413 17.21 7.10 25.02
N GLY A 414 17.76 6.39 25.97
CA GLY A 414 18.16 6.96 27.25
C GLY A 414 19.29 7.96 27.05
N ASP A 415 19.46 8.83 28.01
CA ASP A 415 20.40 9.93 28.03
C ASP A 415 21.76 9.64 27.37
N MET A 416 22.28 10.62 26.65
CA MET A 416 23.57 10.57 25.95
C MET A 416 24.80 10.33 26.85
N GLU A 417 24.62 10.06 28.13
CA GLU A 417 25.69 9.80 29.11
C GLU A 417 25.95 8.31 29.39
N GLY A 418 25.85 7.46 28.37
CA GLY A 418 26.53 6.14 28.40
C GLY A 418 25.90 5.01 29.21
N ALA A 419 24.80 5.22 29.91
CA ALA A 419 24.04 4.16 30.58
C ALA A 419 22.64 4.04 29.96
N TRP A 420 22.52 3.13 29.03
CA TRP A 420 21.25 2.77 28.42
C TRP A 420 20.35 2.14 29.48
N LYS A 421 19.41 2.89 30.01
CA LYS A 421 18.28 2.33 30.75
C LYS A 421 17.10 2.30 29.81
N PRO A 422 16.48 1.15 29.54
CA PRO A 422 15.22 1.11 28.84
C PRO A 422 14.20 1.90 29.67
N VAL A 423 13.81 3.07 29.20
CA VAL A 423 12.69 3.78 29.78
C VAL A 423 11.45 3.09 29.24
N TYR A 424 10.96 2.09 29.98
CA TYR A 424 9.61 1.60 29.76
C TYR A 424 8.66 2.69 30.22
N THR A 425 8.17 3.45 29.28
CA THR A 425 6.93 4.17 29.53
C THR A 425 5.85 3.09 29.62
N ALA A 426 5.26 2.94 30.78
CA ALA A 426 4.10 2.07 31.01
C ALA A 426 2.93 2.41 30.09
N ASP A 427 3.00 3.53 29.41
CA ASP A 427 2.09 4.10 28.43
C ASP A 427 2.67 4.02 27.02
N ILE A 428 3.04 2.82 26.56
CA ILE A 428 3.05 2.61 25.12
C ILE A 428 1.60 2.58 24.72
N SER A 429 1.07 3.76 24.64
CA SER A 429 -0.28 3.99 24.18
C SER A 429 -0.33 3.62 22.71
N GLU A 430 -1.39 2.96 22.37
CA GLU A 430 -1.68 2.46 21.05
C GLU A 430 -1.67 3.63 20.06
N ARG A 431 -0.99 3.44 18.95
CA ARG A 431 -1.15 4.35 17.81
C ARG A 431 -2.51 4.07 17.19
N LEU A 432 -3.39 5.04 17.25
CA LEU A 432 -4.76 4.91 16.78
C LEU A 432 -4.99 5.74 15.52
N ALA A 433 -5.77 5.22 14.59
CA ALA A 433 -6.37 6.03 13.55
C ALA A 433 -7.86 5.76 13.46
N TYR A 434 -8.63 6.84 13.40
CA TYR A 434 -10.05 6.82 13.09
C TYR A 434 -10.24 7.44 11.71
N VAL A 435 -10.99 6.78 10.85
CA VAL A 435 -11.32 7.29 9.52
C VAL A 435 -12.82 7.28 9.35
N ALA A 436 -13.38 8.45 9.03
CA ALA A 436 -14.76 8.60 8.61
C ALA A 436 -14.75 9.13 7.17
N GLU A 437 -15.43 8.44 6.27
CA GLU A 437 -15.49 8.83 4.86
C GLU A 437 -16.93 8.74 4.33
N LEU A 438 -17.31 9.76 3.57
CA LEU A 438 -18.49 9.74 2.72
C LEU A 438 -18.03 9.89 1.28
N LYS A 439 -18.37 8.91 0.43
CA LYS A 439 -17.91 8.81 -0.94
C LYS A 439 -19.08 8.62 -1.89
N TYR A 440 -19.09 9.36 -2.97
CA TYR A 440 -19.99 9.15 -4.10
C TYR A 440 -19.17 8.77 -5.33
N THR A 441 -19.55 7.67 -5.98
CA THR A 441 -18.93 7.20 -7.21
C THR A 441 -19.96 7.13 -8.32
N TYR A 442 -19.63 7.72 -9.46
CA TYR A 442 -20.35 7.62 -10.70
C TYR A 442 -19.49 6.84 -11.70
N SER A 443 -20.00 5.74 -12.23
CA SER A 443 -19.28 4.85 -13.14
C SER A 443 -20.10 4.57 -14.39
N LYS A 444 -19.45 4.75 -15.53
CA LYS A 444 -19.88 4.33 -16.88
C LYS A 444 -18.72 3.62 -17.58
N PRO A 445 -18.95 2.90 -18.67
CA PRO A 445 -17.88 2.17 -19.36
C PRO A 445 -16.65 3.03 -19.69
N ASN A 446 -16.85 4.30 -20.00
CA ASN A 446 -15.78 5.22 -20.42
C ASN A 446 -15.48 6.35 -19.41
N LEU A 447 -16.15 6.39 -18.26
CA LEU A 447 -15.99 7.47 -17.27
C LEU A 447 -16.27 6.96 -15.88
N VAL A 448 -15.31 7.08 -14.97
CA VAL A 448 -15.50 6.87 -13.54
C VAL A 448 -15.15 8.17 -12.83
N VAL A 449 -16.06 8.68 -12.01
CA VAL A 449 -15.82 9.86 -11.16
C VAL A 449 -16.08 9.48 -9.73
N SER A 450 -15.13 9.74 -8.85
CA SER A 450 -15.25 9.54 -7.41
C SER A 450 -15.05 10.86 -6.69
N THR A 451 -15.98 11.20 -5.81
CA THR A 451 -15.88 12.37 -4.93
C THR A 451 -16.05 11.92 -3.49
N SER A 452 -15.14 12.33 -2.63
CA SER A 452 -15.20 11.98 -1.21
C SER A 452 -14.97 13.18 -0.30
N VAL A 453 -15.55 13.06 0.89
CA VAL A 453 -15.21 13.86 2.07
C VAL A 453 -14.78 12.88 3.14
N LYS A 454 -13.60 13.08 3.69
CA LYS A 454 -13.05 12.20 4.73
C LYS A 454 -12.44 12.97 5.87
N ASN A 455 -12.57 12.41 7.05
CA ASN A 455 -11.87 12.86 8.24
C ASN A 455 -10.97 11.73 8.73
N ILE A 456 -9.68 12.03 8.91
CA ILE A 456 -8.68 11.12 9.45
C ILE A 456 -8.19 11.72 10.75
N HIS A 457 -8.38 10.99 11.84
CA HIS A 457 -7.84 11.35 13.13
C HIS A 457 -6.79 10.31 13.53
N GLN A 458 -5.55 10.75 13.76
CA GLN A 458 -4.45 9.91 14.20
C GLN A 458 -4.01 10.34 15.60
N ASP A 459 -3.89 9.39 16.50
CA ASP A 459 -3.37 9.57 17.85
C ASP A 459 -2.08 8.77 17.95
N LEU A 460 -0.96 9.48 17.94
CA LEU A 460 0.38 8.93 18.01
C LEU A 460 0.95 9.24 19.38
N PRO A 461 1.15 8.25 20.26
CA PRO A 461 1.68 8.49 21.60
C PRO A 461 3.02 9.20 21.57
N GLY A 462 3.09 10.28 22.33
CA GLY A 462 4.33 11.01 22.57
C GLY A 462 4.80 11.91 21.43
N VAL A 463 4.10 11.94 20.29
CA VAL A 463 4.55 12.74 19.15
C VAL A 463 3.47 13.69 18.66
N ASP A 464 2.33 13.20 18.17
CA ASP A 464 1.39 14.09 17.48
C ASP A 464 -0.03 13.56 17.43
N ARG A 465 -1.00 14.44 17.67
CA ARG A 465 -2.39 14.23 17.30
C ARG A 465 -2.66 14.99 16.02
N ASP A 466 -3.00 14.26 14.98
CA ASP A 466 -3.34 14.83 13.69
C ASP A 466 -4.82 14.60 13.37
N ASN A 467 -5.50 15.65 12.98
CA ASN A 467 -6.86 15.61 12.50
C ASN A 467 -6.94 16.24 11.12
N THR A 468 -7.07 15.42 10.09
CA THR A 468 -7.09 15.85 8.70
C THR A 468 -8.51 15.72 8.14
N LEU A 469 -9.10 16.83 7.71
CA LEU A 469 -10.30 16.86 6.90
C LEU A 469 -9.92 16.99 5.43
N GLY A 470 -10.27 16.01 4.62
CA GLY A 470 -10.03 16.00 3.18
C GLY A 470 -11.32 16.07 2.38
N ILE A 471 -11.27 16.79 1.26
CA ILE A 471 -12.30 16.75 0.22
C ILE A 471 -11.63 16.59 -1.14
N GLY A 472 -12.12 15.68 -1.95
CA GLY A 472 -11.48 15.42 -3.22
C GLY A 472 -12.40 14.86 -4.28
N THR A 473 -11.94 14.97 -5.52
CA THR A 473 -12.58 14.38 -6.69
C THR A 473 -11.50 13.83 -7.60
N THR A 474 -11.68 12.60 -8.06
CA THR A 474 -10.83 11.98 -9.07
C THR A 474 -11.69 11.39 -10.17
N ALA A 475 -11.27 11.56 -11.41
CA ALA A 475 -11.95 11.05 -12.58
C ALA A 475 -11.00 10.21 -13.43
N PHE A 476 -11.47 9.08 -13.91
CA PHE A 476 -10.89 8.30 -15.00
C PHE A 476 -11.79 8.41 -16.21
N TRP A 477 -11.22 8.72 -17.36
CA TRP A 477 -11.92 8.80 -18.63
C TRP A 477 -11.09 8.14 -19.74
N HIS A 478 -11.78 7.43 -20.64
CA HIS A 478 -11.14 6.90 -21.83
C HIS A 478 -12.02 7.08 -23.07
N LYS A 479 -11.38 7.29 -24.21
CA LYS A 479 -12.03 7.32 -25.53
C LYS A 479 -11.04 6.91 -26.61
N GLY A 480 -11.28 5.76 -27.22
CA GLY A 480 -10.41 5.22 -28.26
C GLY A 480 -8.98 5.04 -27.74
N ILE A 481 -8.03 5.73 -28.37
CA ILE A 481 -6.60 5.63 -28.05
C ILE A 481 -6.18 6.44 -26.82
N LEU A 482 -7.03 7.31 -26.29
CA LEU A 482 -6.70 8.21 -25.18
C LEU A 482 -7.34 7.75 -23.88
N ARG A 483 -6.55 7.69 -22.83
CA ARG A 483 -6.98 7.49 -21.43
C ARG A 483 -6.45 8.63 -20.58
N LEU A 484 -7.25 9.09 -19.64
CA LEU A 484 -6.90 10.19 -18.75
C LEU A 484 -7.41 9.91 -17.35
N THR A 485 -6.51 9.92 -16.38
CA THR A 485 -6.89 10.06 -14.96
C THR A 485 -6.52 11.44 -14.49
N ALA A 486 -7.46 12.13 -13.86
CA ALA A 486 -7.25 13.45 -13.26
C ALA A 486 -7.87 13.48 -11.87
N GLY A 487 -7.18 14.08 -10.92
CA GLY A 487 -7.64 14.17 -9.53
C GLY A 487 -7.22 15.46 -8.86
N PHE A 488 -8.05 15.88 -7.93
CA PHE A 488 -7.82 17.00 -7.06
C PHE A 488 -8.30 16.64 -5.66
N ASN A 489 -7.42 16.75 -4.67
CA ASN A 489 -7.74 16.58 -3.25
C ASN A 489 -7.25 17.82 -2.49
N TYR A 490 -8.06 18.30 -1.57
CA TYR A 490 -7.72 19.41 -0.70
C TYR A 490 -7.88 19.00 0.75
N PHE A 491 -6.89 19.30 1.56
CA PHE A 491 -6.80 18.88 2.95
C PHE A 491 -6.68 20.08 3.88
N TRP A 492 -7.40 20.01 5.00
CA TRP A 492 -7.22 20.86 6.18
C TRP A 492 -6.71 19.98 7.29
N GLU A 493 -5.58 20.33 7.84
CA GLU A 493 -4.91 19.58 8.88
C GLU A 493 -4.80 20.44 10.14
N LYS A 494 -5.05 19.82 11.28
CA LYS A 494 -4.79 20.35 12.60
C LYS A 494 -3.90 19.36 13.33
N ALA A 495 -2.66 19.76 13.60
CA ALA A 495 -1.72 18.96 14.36
C ALA A 495 -1.51 19.57 15.76
N GLU A 496 -1.46 18.72 16.78
CA GLU A 496 -1.08 19.07 18.14
C GLU A 496 0.33 18.55 18.42
N VAL A 497 1.26 19.45 18.69
CA VAL A 497 2.64 19.10 19.03
C VAL A 497 2.74 18.91 20.52
N PHE A 498 3.20 17.72 20.94
CA PHE A 498 3.71 17.53 22.29
C PHE A 498 5.17 17.99 22.32
N GLU A 499 5.52 18.77 23.34
CA GLU A 499 6.81 19.40 23.45
C GLU A 499 7.97 18.42 23.38
N THR A 500 8.91 18.73 22.51
CA THR A 500 10.31 18.31 22.66
C THR A 500 11.01 19.31 23.59
N ASP A 501 12.14 18.95 24.20
CA ASP A 501 12.95 19.71 25.16
C ASP A 501 13.28 21.17 24.79
N ILE A 502 12.86 21.63 23.63
CA ILE A 502 13.14 22.96 23.07
C ILE A 502 12.11 24.02 23.51
N LYS A 503 10.92 23.62 23.96
CA LYS A 503 9.89 24.55 24.50
C LYS A 503 9.13 23.96 25.70
N PRO A 504 9.52 24.29 26.91
CA PRO A 504 8.99 23.59 28.11
C PRO A 504 7.59 24.02 28.57
N GLN A 505 6.77 24.73 27.85
CA GLN A 505 5.44 25.13 28.35
C GLN A 505 4.43 25.34 27.22
N GLY A 506 3.53 24.39 27.00
CA GLY A 506 2.27 24.57 26.29
C GLY A 506 2.13 23.75 25.00
N LYS A 507 0.96 23.18 24.79
CA LYS A 507 0.59 22.50 23.54
C LYS A 507 0.55 23.53 22.41
N ALA A 508 1.41 23.41 21.43
CA ALA A 508 1.31 24.18 20.20
C ALA A 508 0.29 23.53 19.26
N GLN A 509 -0.70 24.28 18.79
CA GLN A 509 -1.61 23.85 17.75
C GLN A 509 -1.18 24.47 16.43
N GLU A 510 -0.92 23.63 15.43
CA GLU A 510 -0.61 24.10 14.09
C GLU A 510 -1.74 23.73 13.12
N TYR A 511 -2.02 24.66 12.22
CA TYR A 511 -3.00 24.49 11.16
C TYR A 511 -2.29 24.54 9.82
N SER A 512 -2.53 23.54 9.00
CA SER A 512 -2.02 23.47 7.65
C SER A 512 -3.16 23.23 6.66
N HIS A 513 -2.94 23.63 5.44
CA HIS A 513 -3.80 23.26 4.33
C HIS A 513 -2.93 23.05 3.10
N PHE A 514 -3.23 22.01 2.35
CA PHE A 514 -2.51 21.70 1.13
C PHE A 514 -3.43 21.03 0.12
N ALA A 515 -3.01 21.04 -1.13
CA ALA A 515 -3.71 20.40 -2.23
C ALA A 515 -2.81 19.38 -2.92
N VAL A 516 -3.43 18.31 -3.43
CA VAL A 516 -2.78 17.29 -4.24
C VAL A 516 -3.52 17.20 -5.57
N PHE A 517 -2.78 17.36 -6.65
CA PHE A 517 -3.25 17.22 -8.01
C PHE A 517 -2.65 15.95 -8.62
N LYS A 518 -3.46 15.19 -9.32
CA LYS A 518 -3.05 13.99 -10.06
C LYS A 518 -3.41 14.18 -11.53
N LEU A 519 -2.48 13.83 -12.42
CA LEU A 519 -2.74 13.79 -13.87
C LEU A 519 -1.95 12.63 -14.48
N ALA A 520 -2.65 11.66 -15.08
CA ALA A 520 -2.04 10.49 -15.70
C ALA A 520 -2.66 10.25 -17.10
N PRO A 521 -2.18 10.96 -18.14
CA PRO A 521 -2.56 10.73 -19.51
C PRO A 521 -1.83 9.52 -20.09
N GLN A 522 -2.54 8.73 -20.91
CA GLN A 522 -1.98 7.65 -21.70
C GLN A 522 -2.52 7.73 -23.13
N LEU A 523 -1.64 7.51 -24.10
CA LEU A 523 -1.96 7.49 -25.51
C LEU A 523 -1.45 6.18 -26.13
N SER A 524 -2.36 5.32 -26.58
CA SER A 524 -2.04 4.06 -27.27
C SER A 524 -2.18 4.28 -28.78
N LEU A 525 -1.06 4.31 -29.47
CA LEU A 525 -1.01 4.58 -30.91
C LEU A 525 -1.06 3.27 -31.72
N PRO A 526 -1.48 3.32 -33.00
CA PRO A 526 -1.33 2.20 -33.91
C PRO A 526 0.11 1.69 -33.96
N SER A 527 0.31 0.47 -34.39
CA SER A 527 1.63 -0.16 -34.54
C SER A 527 2.34 -0.45 -33.20
N GLY A 528 1.63 -0.47 -32.07
CA GLY A 528 2.18 -0.86 -30.77
C GLY A 528 3.03 0.21 -30.08
N TRP A 529 2.91 1.47 -30.46
CA TRP A 529 3.47 2.57 -29.67
C TRP A 529 2.53 3.00 -28.55
N ARG A 530 3.07 3.32 -27.39
CA ARG A 530 2.34 3.87 -26.26
C ARG A 530 3.16 4.98 -25.59
N LEU A 531 2.48 6.07 -25.28
CA LEU A 531 2.99 7.17 -24.47
C LEU A 531 2.21 7.18 -23.16
N ALA A 532 2.89 7.29 -22.03
CA ALA A 532 2.25 7.41 -20.73
C ALA A 532 2.99 8.46 -19.88
N SER A 533 2.25 9.14 -19.04
CA SER A 533 2.82 10.07 -18.06
C SER A 533 2.04 9.98 -16.76
N ASN A 534 2.75 10.09 -15.63
CA ASN A 534 2.18 10.19 -14.30
C ASN A 534 2.72 11.46 -13.65
N MET A 535 1.83 12.35 -13.26
CA MET A 535 2.16 13.61 -12.61
C MET A 535 1.37 13.75 -11.33
N ILE A 536 2.07 14.01 -10.22
CA ILE A 536 1.47 14.33 -8.92
C ILE A 536 2.10 15.63 -8.43
N TRP A 537 1.28 16.62 -8.21
CA TRP A 537 1.71 17.88 -7.65
C TRP A 537 1.07 18.09 -6.28
N CYS A 538 1.91 18.22 -5.25
CA CYS A 538 1.51 18.56 -3.89
C CYS A 538 1.91 20.01 -3.63
N THR A 539 0.99 20.81 -3.14
CA THR A 539 1.32 22.17 -2.69
C THR A 539 2.11 22.11 -1.37
N ARG A 540 2.72 23.23 -1.00
CA ARG A 540 3.43 23.37 0.28
C ARG A 540 2.54 22.99 1.46
N ARG A 541 3.07 22.22 2.39
CA ARG A 541 2.44 21.83 3.65
C ARG A 541 3.26 22.37 4.81
N HIS A 542 2.63 22.94 5.81
CA HIS A 542 3.28 23.22 7.09
C HIS A 542 3.45 21.92 7.86
N THR A 543 4.63 21.70 8.41
CA THR A 543 4.93 20.60 9.33
C THR A 543 5.07 21.17 10.74
N ILE A 544 4.94 20.28 11.72
CA ILE A 544 4.92 20.57 13.16
C ILE A 544 6.21 21.22 13.69
N THR A 545 7.31 20.99 13.02
CA THR A 545 8.56 21.73 13.28
C THR A 545 8.55 23.05 12.49
N PRO A 546 9.37 24.07 12.82
CA PRO A 546 9.41 25.34 12.09
C PRO A 546 9.69 25.18 10.59
N ASN A 547 9.84 23.97 10.14
CA ASN A 547 10.04 23.56 8.77
C ASN A 547 8.69 23.28 8.10
N TYR A 548 8.63 23.46 6.81
CA TYR A 548 7.49 23.08 5.98
C TYR A 548 7.97 22.09 4.92
N THR A 549 7.11 21.17 4.56
CA THR A 549 7.34 20.36 3.36
C THR A 549 7.14 21.28 2.15
N PRO A 550 8.15 21.50 1.31
CA PRO A 550 8.02 22.35 0.12
C PRO A 550 6.99 21.77 -0.83
N ALA A 551 6.50 22.63 -1.74
CA ALA A 551 5.69 22.13 -2.86
C ALA A 551 6.51 21.12 -3.65
N ASN A 552 5.85 20.05 -4.06
CA ASN A 552 6.49 18.91 -4.65
C ASN A 552 5.76 18.48 -5.93
N LEU A 553 6.52 18.30 -7.00
CA LEU A 553 6.05 17.80 -8.29
C LEU A 553 6.82 16.52 -8.63
N TYR A 554 6.15 15.39 -8.53
CA TYR A 554 6.60 14.17 -9.18
C TYR A 554 6.05 14.12 -10.61
N ALA A 555 6.91 13.84 -11.57
CA ALA A 555 6.51 13.65 -12.96
C ALA A 555 7.36 12.57 -13.61
N GLU A 556 6.71 11.64 -14.27
CA GLU A 556 7.30 10.55 -15.05
C GLU A 556 6.71 10.56 -16.46
N MET A 557 7.54 10.29 -17.46
CA MET A 557 7.11 10.06 -18.83
C MET A 557 7.74 8.79 -19.37
N GLY A 558 6.94 7.99 -20.08
CA GLY A 558 7.37 6.76 -20.70
C GLY A 558 6.93 6.67 -22.17
N VAL A 559 7.82 6.14 -22.99
CA VAL A 559 7.57 5.75 -24.38
C VAL A 559 7.82 4.26 -24.48
N TYR A 560 6.86 3.54 -24.99
CA TYR A 560 6.89 2.09 -25.08
C TYR A 560 6.65 1.65 -26.51
N LYS A 561 7.32 0.59 -26.92
CA LYS A 561 7.14 -0.03 -28.23
C LYS A 561 7.03 -1.53 -28.09
N THR A 562 5.87 -2.06 -28.43
CA THR A 562 5.67 -3.50 -28.56
C THR A 562 6.04 -3.93 -29.97
N ILE A 563 6.99 -4.86 -30.08
CA ILE A 563 7.44 -5.47 -31.34
C ILE A 563 7.02 -6.93 -31.30
N ASN A 564 6.10 -7.29 -32.17
CA ASN A 564 5.46 -8.59 -32.10
C ASN A 564 4.77 -8.81 -30.74
N ARG A 565 4.38 -10.01 -30.38
CA ARG A 565 3.84 -10.32 -29.04
C ARG A 565 4.91 -10.67 -28.01
N HIS A 566 6.17 -10.66 -28.44
CA HIS A 566 7.28 -11.18 -27.64
C HIS A 566 8.19 -10.09 -27.06
N TRP A 567 8.29 -8.93 -27.67
CA TRP A 567 9.22 -7.89 -27.23
C TRP A 567 8.49 -6.60 -26.86
N THR A 568 8.82 -6.05 -25.72
CA THR A 568 8.50 -4.67 -25.35
C THR A 568 9.80 -3.92 -25.08
N LEU A 569 10.01 -2.84 -25.82
CA LEU A 569 11.06 -1.86 -25.54
C LEU A 569 10.47 -0.68 -24.83
N GLU A 570 11.19 -0.12 -23.87
CA GLU A 570 10.74 1.04 -23.13
C GLU A 570 11.86 2.05 -22.89
N ALA A 571 11.48 3.32 -22.94
CA ALA A 571 12.28 4.44 -22.51
C ALA A 571 11.45 5.24 -21.51
N ARG A 572 11.94 5.44 -20.29
CA ARG A 572 11.28 6.21 -19.25
C ARG A 572 12.21 7.29 -18.72
N TYR A 573 11.61 8.39 -18.31
CA TYR A 573 12.31 9.45 -17.59
C TYR A 573 11.56 9.74 -16.29
N HIS A 574 12.21 9.45 -15.18
CA HIS A 574 11.67 9.62 -13.84
C HIS A 574 12.06 10.98 -13.27
N ASP A 575 11.20 11.50 -12.40
CA ASP A 575 11.39 12.75 -11.67
C ASP A 575 11.84 13.93 -12.53
N ILE A 576 11.07 14.20 -13.60
CA ILE A 576 11.34 15.28 -14.55
C ILE A 576 11.57 16.61 -13.85
N ALA A 577 10.86 16.88 -12.75
CA ALA A 577 11.00 18.10 -11.97
C ALA A 577 12.26 18.12 -11.09
N GLY A 578 12.84 16.95 -10.80
CA GLY A 578 14.03 16.79 -9.97
C GLY A 578 13.87 17.27 -8.53
N GLN A 579 12.65 17.21 -8.02
CA GLN A 579 12.32 17.70 -6.68
C GLN A 579 12.35 16.58 -5.64
N HIS A 580 12.28 15.32 -6.08
CA HIS A 580 12.35 14.17 -5.21
C HIS A 580 13.74 13.55 -5.24
N PHE A 581 14.49 13.74 -4.17
CA PHE A 581 15.70 13.00 -3.81
C PHE A 581 16.74 12.77 -4.92
N GLY A 582 16.78 13.66 -5.91
CA GLY A 582 17.83 13.65 -6.92
C GLY A 582 17.79 12.48 -7.92
N ASN A 583 16.71 11.72 -7.98
CA ASN A 583 16.60 10.54 -8.84
C ASN A 583 16.13 10.85 -10.27
N ARG A 584 16.61 11.93 -10.87
CA ARG A 584 16.40 12.17 -12.30
C ARG A 584 17.11 11.08 -13.09
N ALA A 585 16.38 10.05 -13.51
CA ALA A 585 16.96 8.98 -14.29
C ALA A 585 16.22 8.80 -15.61
N ALA A 586 16.97 8.75 -16.70
CA ALA A 586 16.47 8.12 -17.91
C ALA A 586 16.76 6.63 -17.83
N MET A 587 15.74 5.81 -18.06
CA MET A 587 15.82 4.36 -18.06
C MET A 587 15.51 3.85 -19.46
N LEU A 588 16.31 2.93 -19.94
CA LEU A 588 16.08 2.19 -21.16
C LEU A 588 16.04 0.70 -20.84
N GLY A 589 15.10 0.00 -21.42
CA GLY A 589 14.98 -1.42 -21.17
C GLY A 589 14.24 -2.17 -22.25
N GLY A 590 14.26 -3.48 -22.08
CA GLY A 590 13.51 -4.38 -22.93
C GLY A 590 13.13 -5.65 -22.18
N THR A 591 11.97 -6.18 -22.51
CA THR A 591 11.45 -7.44 -21.97
C THR A 591 11.10 -8.37 -23.11
N TYR A 592 11.58 -9.60 -23.03
CA TYR A 592 11.21 -10.70 -23.91
C TYR A 592 10.21 -11.61 -23.19
N TYR A 593 9.15 -11.98 -23.90
CA TYR A 593 8.09 -12.88 -23.42
C TYR A 593 8.09 -14.15 -24.29
N PHE A 594 7.99 -15.31 -23.66
CA PHE A 594 7.96 -16.62 -24.32
C PHE A 594 6.80 -17.49 -23.85
#